data_b3f9669c8ada7ac69d5743dd715d80fb
#
_entry.id   b3f9669c8ada7ac69d5743dd715d80fb
#
_cell.length_a   1.000
_cell.length_b   1.000
_cell.length_c   1.000
_cell.angle_alpha   90.00
_cell.angle_beta   90.00
_cell.angle_gamma   90.00
#
_symmetry.space_group_name_H-M   'P 1'
#
loop_
_entity.id
_entity.type
_entity.pdbx_description
1 polymer ?
#
loop_
_entity_poly.entity_id
_entity_poly.type
_entity_poly.pdbx_seq_one_letter_code
_entity_poly.pdbx_strand_id
1 'polypeptide(L)'
;MRAAIGIDVGTTNVKAALVGEDGTVHATASRTLVADVEGDRAELDADAQWQAVVDVVRQCTDAAPDIAGAVTALGVDSQYSSIVPVDADGTPVAPMRLWSDRRGTDRSWAILAEHEDAFLGFIERHGIPPVGGGLSLGHILHLQHDCPEVHERAAAYLEPMDHLNARLTGRIAANQATMFMSQVIDNRSLGQTAYDEVLLGWAGVDPTRLPPLLPMDEPIGALRPEVADALGLPAEAVVVAGINDTQAGAIATDAFRPGRAGLSIGTTSVLVDAIATKEVDLDHEVLSCPGPFADRYLVFAENGLGGKPLEHVLDNVVHTGGFDTLDEVLERVPAGSRGVLFLPWLRGSMAPANDTAMRGGYVNMSLETGRDELVRATCEGVAHNLAWLLPHAEALTGERIEELVFIG
;
A
#
# COMPACT_ATOMS: atom_id res chain seq x y z
N MET A 1 30.42 8.98 8.31
CA MET A 1 29.37 8.59 7.35
C MET A 1 28.21 8.07 8.17
N ARG A 2 27.00 8.55 7.96
CA ARG A 2 25.79 8.02 8.59
C ARG A 2 25.14 7.01 7.63
N ALA A 3 24.36 6.08 8.18
CA ALA A 3 23.62 5.11 7.38
C ALA A 3 22.19 4.94 7.94
N ALA A 4 21.33 4.33 7.15
CA ALA A 4 19.96 3.97 7.53
C ALA A 4 19.61 2.55 7.05
N ILE A 5 18.65 1.94 7.70
CA ILE A 5 17.97 0.71 7.25
C ILE A 5 16.58 1.09 6.74
N GLY A 6 16.28 0.71 5.50
CA GLY A 6 14.91 0.67 4.97
C GLY A 6 14.37 -0.76 4.99
N ILE A 7 13.12 -0.93 5.42
CA ILE A 7 12.44 -2.23 5.53
C ILE A 7 11.11 -2.11 4.79
N ASP A 8 10.95 -2.90 3.72
CA ASP A 8 9.72 -3.02 2.91
C ASP A 8 9.05 -4.36 3.23
N VAL A 9 7.80 -4.30 3.70
CA VAL A 9 7.03 -5.48 4.14
C VAL A 9 5.75 -5.62 3.34
N GLY A 10 5.87 -6.29 2.20
CA GLY A 10 4.71 -6.65 1.37
C GLY A 10 3.97 -7.88 1.89
N THR A 11 2.92 -8.28 1.16
CA THR A 11 2.12 -9.48 1.48
C THR A 11 2.92 -10.76 1.32
N THR A 12 3.85 -10.81 0.36
CA THR A 12 4.57 -12.03 -0.04
C THR A 12 6.06 -11.98 0.27
N ASN A 13 6.63 -10.80 0.48
CA ASN A 13 8.05 -10.64 0.72
C ASN A 13 8.33 -9.56 1.76
N VAL A 14 9.36 -9.81 2.57
CA VAL A 14 10.04 -8.79 3.36
C VAL A 14 11.38 -8.51 2.72
N LYS A 15 11.71 -7.23 2.56
CA LYS A 15 13.00 -6.79 2.03
C LYS A 15 13.63 -5.80 2.99
N ALA A 16 14.96 -5.77 3.03
CA ALA A 16 15.71 -4.72 3.73
C ALA A 16 16.87 -4.22 2.87
N ALA A 17 17.21 -2.96 3.07
CA ALA A 17 18.38 -2.33 2.47
C ALA A 17 19.15 -1.52 3.51
N LEU A 18 20.47 -1.68 3.54
CA LEU A 18 21.40 -0.85 4.30
C LEU A 18 21.98 0.21 3.36
N VAL A 19 21.67 1.48 3.65
CA VAL A 19 21.95 2.61 2.74
C VAL A 19 22.79 3.66 3.45
N GLY A 20 23.86 4.12 2.82
CA GLY A 20 24.67 5.24 3.27
C GLY A 20 24.00 6.59 3.02
N GLU A 21 24.44 7.64 3.73
CA GLU A 21 23.91 9.01 3.56
C GLU A 21 24.13 9.61 2.17
N ASP A 22 24.99 9.00 1.36
CA ASP A 22 25.26 9.36 -0.04
C ASP A 22 24.34 8.62 -1.04
N GLY A 23 23.39 7.83 -0.53
CA GLY A 23 22.49 7.00 -1.34
C GLY A 23 23.08 5.65 -1.79
N THR A 24 24.32 5.33 -1.41
CA THR A 24 24.94 4.04 -1.77
C THR A 24 24.25 2.90 -1.03
N VAL A 25 23.73 1.91 -1.77
CA VAL A 25 23.21 0.67 -1.22
C VAL A 25 24.36 -0.29 -0.92
N HIS A 26 24.62 -0.57 0.35
CA HIS A 26 25.74 -1.42 0.81
C HIS A 26 25.35 -2.88 0.92
N ALA A 27 24.09 -3.16 1.28
CA ALA A 27 23.57 -4.52 1.36
C ALA A 27 22.06 -4.52 1.14
N THR A 28 21.57 -5.63 0.58
CA THR A 28 20.12 -5.92 0.49
C THR A 28 19.86 -7.36 0.85
N ALA A 29 18.70 -7.65 1.42
CA ALA A 29 18.24 -8.99 1.70
C ALA A 29 16.74 -9.09 1.47
N SER A 30 16.24 -10.30 1.19
CA SER A 30 14.81 -10.56 1.08
C SER A 30 14.43 -11.92 1.61
N ARG A 31 13.17 -12.04 2.11
CA ARG A 31 12.59 -13.30 2.57
C ARG A 31 11.12 -13.36 2.18
N THR A 32 10.69 -14.52 1.69
CA THR A 32 9.30 -14.77 1.31
C THR A 32 8.45 -15.05 2.53
N LEU A 33 7.23 -14.53 2.55
CA LEU A 33 6.16 -14.82 3.49
C LEU A 33 5.10 -15.69 2.81
N VAL A 34 4.39 -16.47 3.61
CA VAL A 34 3.28 -17.31 3.13
C VAL A 34 2.02 -16.93 3.90
N ALA A 35 1.06 -16.36 3.21
CA ALA A 35 -0.27 -16.08 3.75
C ALA A 35 -1.14 -17.35 3.73
N ASP A 36 -2.02 -17.46 4.72
CA ASP A 36 -3.06 -18.48 4.79
C ASP A 36 -4.36 -17.89 4.23
N VAL A 37 -4.76 -18.35 3.03
CA VAL A 37 -5.92 -17.82 2.29
C VAL A 37 -6.91 -18.95 1.99
N GLU A 38 -8.15 -18.80 2.50
CA GLU A 38 -9.22 -19.76 2.28
C GLU A 38 -10.59 -19.04 2.20
N GLY A 39 -11.20 -19.01 1.03
CA GLY A 39 -12.45 -18.29 0.79
C GLY A 39 -12.29 -16.78 1.08
N ASP A 40 -13.09 -16.27 2.02
CA ASP A 40 -13.04 -14.87 2.45
C ASP A 40 -11.98 -14.60 3.53
N ARG A 41 -11.33 -15.64 4.04
CA ARG A 41 -10.28 -15.54 5.05
C ARG A 41 -8.92 -15.35 4.39
N ALA A 42 -8.20 -14.31 4.80
CA ALA A 42 -6.81 -14.10 4.41
C ALA A 42 -6.02 -13.60 5.63
N GLU A 43 -5.10 -14.41 6.11
CA GLU A 43 -4.36 -14.20 7.34
C GLU A 43 -2.86 -14.39 7.14
N LEU A 44 -2.07 -13.70 7.97
CA LEU A 44 -0.63 -13.87 8.06
C LEU A 44 -0.22 -13.98 9.52
N ASP A 45 0.71 -14.88 9.82
CA ASP A 45 1.36 -14.96 11.14
C ASP A 45 2.27 -13.74 11.32
N ALA A 46 1.88 -12.85 12.24
CA ALA A 46 2.61 -11.60 12.51
C ALA A 46 3.97 -11.85 13.21
N ASP A 47 4.12 -12.94 13.95
CA ASP A 47 5.43 -13.33 14.53
C ASP A 47 6.36 -13.89 13.44
N ALA A 48 5.85 -14.65 12.48
CA ALA A 48 6.62 -15.07 11.31
C ALA A 48 7.07 -13.87 10.45
N GLN A 49 6.21 -12.85 10.30
CA GLN A 49 6.59 -11.58 9.65
C GLN A 49 7.70 -10.87 10.42
N TRP A 50 7.56 -10.73 11.74
CA TRP A 50 8.60 -10.15 12.59
C TRP A 50 9.93 -10.87 12.47
N GLN A 51 9.92 -12.21 12.52
CA GLN A 51 11.13 -13.01 12.36
C GLN A 51 11.77 -12.80 10.98
N ALA A 52 10.97 -12.67 9.93
CA ALA A 52 11.47 -12.35 8.59
C ALA A 52 12.16 -10.97 8.55
N VAL A 53 11.60 -9.96 9.23
CA VAL A 53 12.24 -8.64 9.38
C VAL A 53 13.59 -8.76 10.09
N VAL A 54 13.66 -9.46 11.22
CA VAL A 54 14.92 -9.69 11.95
C VAL A 54 15.95 -10.36 11.04
N ASP A 55 15.55 -11.41 10.32
CA ASP A 55 16.46 -12.17 9.45
C ASP A 55 17.02 -11.32 8.30
N VAL A 56 16.19 -10.52 7.60
CA VAL A 56 16.68 -9.72 6.47
C VAL A 56 17.55 -8.55 6.93
N VAL A 57 17.18 -7.88 8.04
CA VAL A 57 18.02 -6.83 8.61
C VAL A 57 19.36 -7.40 9.06
N ARG A 58 19.34 -8.56 9.77
CA ARG A 58 20.58 -9.22 10.21
C ARG A 58 21.49 -9.61 9.03
N GLN A 59 20.92 -10.11 7.94
CA GLN A 59 21.69 -10.40 6.73
C GLN A 59 22.37 -9.15 6.16
N CYS A 60 21.67 -8.00 6.14
CA CYS A 60 22.25 -6.74 5.68
C CYS A 60 23.39 -6.27 6.60
N THR A 61 23.19 -6.33 7.94
CA THR A 61 24.21 -5.88 8.91
C THR A 61 25.43 -6.80 8.93
N ASP A 62 25.27 -8.12 8.80
CA ASP A 62 26.37 -9.08 8.71
C ASP A 62 27.17 -8.92 7.40
N ALA A 63 26.51 -8.52 6.29
CA ALA A 63 27.18 -8.30 5.00
C ALA A 63 28.04 -7.03 4.99
N ALA A 64 27.71 -6.01 5.79
CA ALA A 64 28.43 -4.73 5.84
C ALA A 64 28.54 -4.19 7.29
N PRO A 65 29.27 -4.88 8.18
CA PRO A 65 29.30 -4.56 9.61
C PRO A 65 29.84 -3.18 9.94
N ASP A 66 30.81 -2.68 9.17
CA ASP A 66 31.37 -1.33 9.38
C ASP A 66 30.32 -0.23 9.10
N ILE A 67 29.42 -0.47 8.14
CA ILE A 67 28.31 0.45 7.83
C ILE A 67 27.17 0.29 8.83
N ALA A 68 26.88 -0.96 9.24
CA ALA A 68 25.87 -1.25 10.25
C ALA A 68 26.11 -0.50 11.56
N GLY A 69 27.38 -0.39 12.02
CA GLY A 69 27.77 0.41 13.19
C GLY A 69 27.55 1.93 13.03
N ALA A 70 27.30 2.42 11.82
CA ALA A 70 27.02 3.83 11.52
C ALA A 70 25.52 4.13 11.29
N VAL A 71 24.63 3.13 11.47
CA VAL A 71 23.18 3.31 11.32
C VAL A 71 22.64 4.22 12.41
N THR A 72 21.94 5.26 11.99
CA THR A 72 21.32 6.25 12.87
C THR A 72 19.80 6.24 12.81
N ALA A 73 19.21 5.62 11.80
CA ALA A 73 17.77 5.55 11.62
C ALA A 73 17.31 4.26 10.93
N LEU A 74 16.08 3.85 11.27
CA LEU A 74 15.33 2.79 10.58
C LEU A 74 13.98 3.35 10.12
N GLY A 75 13.58 3.00 8.89
CA GLY A 75 12.25 3.25 8.36
C GLY A 75 11.59 1.94 7.96
N VAL A 76 10.31 1.82 8.27
CA VAL A 76 9.47 0.68 7.88
C VAL A 76 8.36 1.18 6.98
N ASP A 77 8.26 0.60 5.80
CA ASP A 77 7.04 0.64 5.03
C ASP A 77 6.41 -0.75 4.93
N SER A 78 5.10 -0.80 4.73
CA SER A 78 4.41 -2.07 4.57
C SER A 78 3.16 -1.96 3.73
N GLN A 79 2.68 -3.12 3.27
CA GLN A 79 1.28 -3.24 2.88
C GLN A 79 0.38 -2.66 3.96
N TYR A 80 -0.77 -2.16 3.61
CA TYR A 80 -1.73 -1.52 4.51
C TYR A 80 -3.14 -2.09 4.34
N SER A 81 -4.15 -1.50 4.96
CA SER A 81 -5.49 -2.10 5.06
C SER A 81 -5.45 -3.49 5.71
N SER A 82 -4.56 -3.67 6.66
CA SER A 82 -4.35 -4.94 7.38
C SER A 82 -4.26 -4.67 8.87
N ILE A 83 -4.75 -5.59 9.69
CA ILE A 83 -4.81 -5.37 11.15
C ILE A 83 -4.16 -6.50 11.92
N VAL A 84 -3.25 -6.12 12.83
CA VAL A 84 -2.65 -6.96 13.84
C VAL A 84 -3.27 -6.62 15.20
N PRO A 85 -4.10 -7.49 15.81
CA PRO A 85 -4.54 -7.31 17.18
C PRO A 85 -3.39 -7.66 18.14
N VAL A 86 -3.02 -6.72 19.00
CA VAL A 86 -1.89 -6.89 19.94
C VAL A 86 -2.32 -6.67 21.38
N ASP A 87 -1.63 -7.31 22.32
CA ASP A 87 -1.74 -7.04 23.76
C ASP A 87 -1.01 -5.74 24.17
N ALA A 88 -0.98 -5.45 25.45
CA ALA A 88 -0.34 -4.24 25.99
C ALA A 88 1.19 -4.19 25.78
N ASP A 89 1.82 -5.31 25.53
CA ASP A 89 3.25 -5.42 25.26
C ASP A 89 3.57 -5.40 23.76
N GLY A 90 2.55 -5.24 22.90
CA GLY A 90 2.67 -5.25 21.43
C GLY A 90 2.81 -6.66 20.85
N THR A 91 2.50 -7.72 21.64
CA THR A 91 2.53 -9.12 21.16
C THR A 91 1.22 -9.45 20.44
N PRO A 92 1.26 -10.07 19.23
CA PRO A 92 0.05 -10.47 18.54
C PRO A 92 -0.81 -11.44 19.35
N VAL A 93 -2.11 -11.18 19.45
CA VAL A 93 -3.08 -12.06 20.15
C VAL A 93 -3.87 -12.94 19.19
N ALA A 94 -3.78 -12.67 17.88
CA ALA A 94 -4.31 -13.49 16.79
C ALA A 94 -3.52 -13.19 15.50
N PRO A 95 -3.67 -14.00 14.43
CA PRO A 95 -3.09 -13.71 13.13
C PRO A 95 -3.55 -12.36 12.58
N MET A 96 -2.66 -11.68 11.83
CA MET A 96 -2.97 -10.46 11.10
C MET A 96 -4.08 -10.72 10.08
N ARG A 97 -5.07 -9.83 10.01
CA ARG A 97 -6.04 -9.78 8.91
C ARG A 97 -5.42 -9.02 7.75
N LEU A 98 -5.34 -9.65 6.59
CA LEU A 98 -4.79 -9.02 5.39
C LEU A 98 -5.84 -8.18 4.65
N TRP A 99 -5.40 -7.23 3.86
CA TRP A 99 -6.25 -6.38 3.00
C TRP A 99 -7.18 -7.19 2.05
N SER A 100 -6.85 -8.43 1.75
CA SER A 100 -7.67 -9.35 0.94
C SER A 100 -8.70 -10.14 1.75
N ASP A 101 -8.70 -10.04 3.09
CA ASP A 101 -9.71 -10.65 3.95
C ASP A 101 -11.05 -9.94 3.79
N ARG A 102 -12.13 -10.69 3.55
CA ARG A 102 -13.46 -10.15 3.27
C ARG A 102 -14.49 -10.39 4.38
N ARG A 103 -14.09 -11.02 5.48
CA ARG A 103 -15.02 -11.36 6.57
C ARG A 103 -15.66 -10.14 7.24
N GLY A 104 -15.04 -8.96 7.17
CA GLY A 104 -15.59 -7.69 7.66
C GLY A 104 -16.61 -7.00 6.75
N THR A 105 -16.91 -7.56 5.57
CA THR A 105 -17.75 -6.91 4.54
C THR A 105 -19.12 -6.52 5.05
N ASP A 106 -19.83 -7.44 5.69
CA ASP A 106 -21.19 -7.18 6.19
C ASP A 106 -21.21 -6.13 7.31
N ARG A 107 -20.14 -6.06 8.11
CA ARG A 107 -19.98 -5.06 9.18
C ARG A 107 -19.81 -3.66 8.61
N SER A 108 -18.99 -3.52 7.56
CA SER A 108 -18.80 -2.23 6.87
C SER A 108 -20.11 -1.74 6.23
N TRP A 109 -20.84 -2.61 5.55
CA TRP A 109 -22.12 -2.25 4.92
C TRP A 109 -23.21 -1.93 5.94
N ALA A 110 -23.20 -2.56 7.13
CA ALA A 110 -24.17 -2.28 8.19
C ALA A 110 -24.13 -0.82 8.64
N ILE A 111 -22.95 -0.17 8.67
CA ILE A 111 -22.79 1.25 9.00
C ILE A 111 -23.68 2.12 8.09
N LEU A 112 -23.63 1.86 6.78
CA LEU A 112 -24.40 2.62 5.79
C LEU A 112 -25.90 2.31 5.83
N ALA A 113 -26.27 1.11 6.26
CA ALA A 113 -27.66 0.72 6.42
C ALA A 113 -28.30 1.32 7.70
N GLU A 114 -27.50 1.52 8.75
CA GLU A 114 -27.95 2.03 10.04
C GLU A 114 -27.95 3.57 10.12
N HIS A 115 -27.12 4.24 9.30
CA HIS A 115 -26.89 5.69 9.33
C HIS A 115 -27.04 6.31 7.94
N GLU A 116 -28.17 6.93 7.64
CA GLU A 116 -28.46 7.51 6.31
C GLU A 116 -27.44 8.55 5.86
N ASP A 117 -26.86 9.34 6.79
CA ASP A 117 -25.87 10.38 6.48
C ASP A 117 -24.43 9.86 6.44
N ALA A 118 -24.19 8.59 6.80
CA ALA A 118 -22.83 8.06 6.97
C ALA A 118 -22.04 8.07 5.63
N PHE A 119 -22.65 7.68 4.52
CA PHE A 119 -21.96 7.62 3.23
C PHE A 119 -21.29 8.96 2.86
N LEU A 120 -22.09 10.04 2.81
CA LEU A 120 -21.57 11.37 2.50
C LEU A 120 -20.68 11.92 3.60
N GLY A 121 -21.01 11.62 4.87
CA GLY A 121 -20.20 12.07 6.01
C GLY A 121 -18.81 11.44 6.05
N PHE A 122 -18.66 10.16 5.70
CA PHE A 122 -17.34 9.53 5.54
C PHE A 122 -16.55 10.14 4.40
N ILE A 123 -17.18 10.41 3.26
CA ILE A 123 -16.52 11.07 2.13
C ILE A 123 -16.05 12.46 2.52
N GLU A 124 -16.91 13.27 3.14
CA GLU A 124 -16.58 14.63 3.55
C GLU A 124 -15.44 14.65 4.57
N ARG A 125 -15.53 13.87 5.64
CA ARG A 125 -14.57 13.89 6.75
C ARG A 125 -13.31 13.09 6.44
N HIS A 126 -13.49 11.87 5.96
CA HIS A 126 -12.38 10.93 5.77
C HIS A 126 -11.87 10.92 4.33
N GLY A 127 -12.73 10.79 3.33
CA GLY A 127 -12.41 10.69 1.91
C GLY A 127 -12.84 9.37 1.27
N ILE A 128 -12.99 8.30 2.04
CA ILE A 128 -13.43 6.99 1.56
C ILE A 128 -14.62 6.52 2.40
N PRO A 129 -15.72 6.07 1.78
CA PRO A 129 -16.86 5.51 2.51
C PRO A 129 -16.53 4.10 3.02
N PRO A 130 -17.22 3.60 4.07
CA PRO A 130 -17.00 2.27 4.63
C PRO A 130 -17.65 1.19 3.75
N VAL A 131 -17.04 0.93 2.58
CA VAL A 131 -17.51 -0.06 1.62
C VAL A 131 -16.53 -1.20 1.49
N GLY A 132 -17.00 -2.43 1.50
CA GLY A 132 -16.19 -3.64 1.39
C GLY A 132 -15.49 -4.06 2.68
N GLY A 133 -14.96 -5.29 2.72
CA GLY A 133 -14.40 -5.91 3.91
C GLY A 133 -12.88 -5.84 4.02
N GLY A 134 -12.20 -5.44 2.97
CA GLY A 134 -10.72 -5.43 2.91
C GLY A 134 -10.08 -4.14 3.43
N LEU A 135 -10.81 -3.30 4.16
CA LEU A 135 -10.30 -2.11 4.82
C LEU A 135 -10.12 -2.37 6.32
N SER A 136 -9.19 -1.68 6.95
CA SER A 136 -8.89 -1.88 8.37
C SER A 136 -10.10 -1.69 9.27
N LEU A 137 -11.01 -0.77 8.92
CA LEU A 137 -12.29 -0.64 9.63
C LEU A 137 -13.09 -1.95 9.64
N GLY A 138 -13.25 -2.59 8.48
CA GLY A 138 -13.96 -3.87 8.37
C GLY A 138 -13.31 -4.97 9.21
N HIS A 139 -11.98 -5.04 9.23
CA HIS A 139 -11.24 -6.00 10.05
C HIS A 139 -11.41 -5.75 11.55
N ILE A 140 -11.33 -4.49 11.99
CA ILE A 140 -11.57 -4.10 13.40
C ILE A 140 -12.99 -4.50 13.83
N LEU A 141 -13.99 -4.16 13.02
CA LEU A 141 -15.38 -4.50 13.32
C LEU A 141 -15.64 -6.02 13.36
N HIS A 142 -15.05 -6.78 12.42
CA HIS A 142 -15.11 -8.23 12.44
C HIS A 142 -14.47 -8.80 13.73
N LEU A 143 -13.27 -8.31 14.11
CA LEU A 143 -12.61 -8.75 15.33
C LEU A 143 -13.42 -8.38 16.58
N GLN A 144 -14.02 -7.17 16.62
CA GLN A 144 -14.83 -6.68 17.74
C GLN A 144 -16.11 -7.50 17.94
N HIS A 145 -16.81 -7.84 16.85
CA HIS A 145 -18.16 -8.41 16.94
C HIS A 145 -18.20 -9.92 16.71
N ASP A 146 -17.30 -10.46 15.90
CA ASP A 146 -17.33 -11.87 15.50
C ASP A 146 -16.21 -12.71 16.14
N CYS A 147 -15.21 -12.05 16.80
CA CYS A 147 -14.11 -12.69 17.52
C CYS A 147 -13.95 -12.09 18.93
N PRO A 148 -14.96 -12.14 19.82
CA PRO A 148 -14.93 -11.44 21.11
C PRO A 148 -13.76 -11.86 22.00
N GLU A 149 -13.30 -13.11 21.92
CA GLU A 149 -12.15 -13.60 22.67
C GLU A 149 -10.83 -12.96 22.22
N VAL A 150 -10.71 -12.55 20.94
CA VAL A 150 -9.57 -11.77 20.41
C VAL A 150 -9.70 -10.33 20.87
N HIS A 151 -10.89 -9.74 20.71
CA HIS A 151 -11.16 -8.36 21.09
C HIS A 151 -10.89 -8.10 22.58
N GLU A 152 -11.29 -9.01 23.48
CA GLU A 152 -11.04 -8.90 24.92
C GLU A 152 -9.53 -8.91 25.26
N ARG A 153 -8.74 -9.68 24.51
CA ARG A 153 -7.28 -9.80 24.72
C ARG A 153 -6.49 -8.67 24.06
N ALA A 154 -7.03 -8.07 23.01
CA ALA A 154 -6.37 -7.00 22.28
C ALA A 154 -6.32 -5.72 23.14
N ALA A 155 -5.15 -5.14 23.30
CA ALA A 155 -4.98 -3.78 23.83
C ALA A 155 -5.01 -2.73 22.70
N ALA A 156 -4.58 -3.11 21.49
CA ALA A 156 -4.64 -2.23 20.33
C ALA A 156 -4.79 -3.04 19.00
N TYR A 157 -5.36 -2.36 18.01
CA TYR A 157 -5.40 -2.79 16.62
C TYR A 157 -4.41 -1.95 15.82
N LEU A 158 -3.36 -2.58 15.27
CA LEU A 158 -2.27 -1.89 14.59
C LEU A 158 -2.23 -2.25 13.10
N GLU A 159 -1.93 -1.27 12.27
CA GLU A 159 -1.46 -1.55 10.91
C GLU A 159 -0.10 -2.25 10.96
N PRO A 160 0.31 -3.01 9.92
CA PRO A 160 1.55 -3.79 9.97
C PRO A 160 2.80 -2.96 10.27
N MET A 161 2.94 -1.76 9.66
CA MET A 161 4.07 -0.87 9.94
C MET A 161 4.10 -0.40 11.40
N ASP A 162 2.93 -0.12 11.98
CA ASP A 162 2.83 0.33 13.38
C ASP A 162 3.12 -0.84 14.35
N HIS A 163 2.66 -2.06 14.02
CA HIS A 163 3.03 -3.27 14.77
C HIS A 163 4.54 -3.50 14.76
N LEU A 164 5.19 -3.41 13.60
CA LEU A 164 6.63 -3.57 13.49
C LEU A 164 7.39 -2.49 14.26
N ASN A 165 6.92 -1.24 14.20
CA ASN A 165 7.47 -0.14 14.99
C ASN A 165 7.32 -0.40 16.50
N ALA A 166 6.18 -0.95 16.94
CA ALA A 166 5.98 -1.36 18.33
C ALA A 166 6.94 -2.49 18.74
N ARG A 167 7.20 -3.47 17.86
CA ARG A 167 8.19 -4.55 18.11
C ARG A 167 9.61 -3.99 18.19
N LEU A 168 9.95 -3.02 17.36
CA LEU A 168 11.29 -2.38 17.34
C LEU A 168 11.54 -1.54 18.59
N THR A 169 10.55 -0.77 19.07
CA THR A 169 10.74 0.28 20.09
C THR A 169 10.09 -0.03 21.43
N GLY A 170 9.09 -0.92 21.47
CA GLY A 170 8.22 -1.13 22.63
C GLY A 170 7.10 -0.08 22.79
N ARG A 171 6.98 0.89 21.87
CA ARG A 171 5.97 1.93 21.91
C ARG A 171 4.82 1.58 20.98
N ILE A 172 3.63 1.31 21.52
CA ILE A 172 2.39 1.17 20.76
C ILE A 172 1.93 2.58 20.39
N ALA A 173 1.99 2.92 19.11
CA ALA A 173 1.56 4.19 18.56
C ALA A 173 1.34 4.06 17.06
N ALA A 174 0.58 4.99 16.49
CA ALA A 174 0.31 5.14 15.08
C ALA A 174 0.25 6.62 14.70
N ASN A 175 -0.08 6.95 13.48
CA ASN A 175 -0.33 8.32 13.07
C ASN A 175 -1.52 8.41 12.11
N GLN A 176 -1.90 9.63 11.74
CA GLN A 176 -3.02 9.88 10.84
C GLN A 176 -2.88 9.14 9.49
N ALA A 177 -1.67 9.05 8.95
CA ALA A 177 -1.42 8.43 7.65
C ALA A 177 -1.43 6.89 7.75
N THR A 178 -0.83 6.29 8.78
CA THR A 178 -0.81 4.84 8.95
C THR A 178 -2.18 4.27 9.27
N MET A 179 -2.98 4.95 10.11
CA MET A 179 -4.33 4.54 10.46
C MET A 179 -5.41 5.04 9.49
N PHE A 180 -5.03 5.50 8.29
CA PHE A 180 -5.99 6.00 7.31
C PHE A 180 -7.11 4.98 7.03
N MET A 181 -6.79 3.71 6.81
CA MET A 181 -7.79 2.70 6.47
C MET A 181 -8.67 2.24 7.64
N SER A 182 -8.42 2.74 8.87
CA SER A 182 -9.37 2.60 9.98
C SER A 182 -10.63 3.44 9.81
N GLN A 183 -10.58 4.45 8.93
CA GLN A 183 -11.67 5.34 8.53
C GLN A 183 -12.32 6.13 9.67
N VAL A 184 -11.67 6.25 10.81
CA VAL A 184 -12.19 6.96 11.98
C VAL A 184 -11.39 8.22 12.36
N ILE A 185 -10.65 8.79 11.39
CA ILE A 185 -9.89 10.04 11.54
C ILE A 185 -10.45 11.09 10.58
N ASP A 186 -10.56 12.33 11.03
CA ASP A 186 -10.94 13.46 10.18
C ASP A 186 -9.75 13.90 9.32
N ASN A 187 -9.81 13.62 8.03
CA ASN A 187 -8.76 13.92 7.07
C ASN A 187 -8.98 15.24 6.31
N ARG A 188 -9.92 16.10 6.73
CA ARG A 188 -10.10 17.44 6.15
C ARG A 188 -8.90 18.34 6.43
N SER A 189 -8.10 18.01 7.43
CA SER A 189 -6.81 18.65 7.69
C SER A 189 -5.76 17.65 8.16
N LEU A 190 -4.51 17.91 7.84
CA LEU A 190 -3.37 17.11 8.29
C LEU A 190 -2.99 17.44 9.74
N GLY A 191 -2.23 16.52 10.36
CA GLY A 191 -1.72 16.69 11.72
C GLY A 191 -2.72 16.30 12.81
N GLN A 192 -3.73 15.48 12.48
CA GLN A 192 -4.67 14.96 13.48
C GLN A 192 -3.97 13.96 14.40
N THR A 193 -4.16 14.17 15.70
CA THR A 193 -3.67 13.29 16.78
C THR A 193 -4.82 12.74 17.63
N ALA A 194 -6.05 12.81 17.12
CA ALA A 194 -7.24 12.26 17.73
C ALA A 194 -8.16 11.63 16.68
N TYR A 195 -8.91 10.64 17.09
CA TYR A 195 -9.96 10.03 16.29
C TYR A 195 -11.20 10.94 16.27
N ASP A 196 -11.96 10.92 15.18
CA ASP A 196 -13.16 11.74 15.00
C ASP A 196 -14.35 11.09 15.70
N GLU A 197 -14.98 11.81 16.63
CA GLU A 197 -16.12 11.30 17.42
C GLU A 197 -17.35 10.95 16.56
N VAL A 198 -17.55 11.65 15.43
CA VAL A 198 -18.68 11.39 14.54
C VAL A 198 -18.45 10.10 13.75
N LEU A 199 -17.26 9.94 13.19
CA LEU A 199 -16.88 8.71 12.46
C LEU A 199 -16.86 7.50 13.41
N LEU A 200 -16.32 7.65 14.64
CA LEU A 200 -16.38 6.62 15.67
C LEU A 200 -17.82 6.25 16.04
N GLY A 201 -18.68 7.27 16.16
CA GLY A 201 -20.10 7.06 16.49
C GLY A 201 -20.86 6.28 15.42
N TRP A 202 -20.61 6.57 14.14
CA TRP A 202 -21.19 5.81 13.04
C TRP A 202 -20.59 4.41 12.90
N ALA A 203 -19.27 4.31 13.02
CA ALA A 203 -18.57 3.03 12.86
C ALA A 203 -18.84 2.06 14.03
N GLY A 204 -19.14 2.55 15.23
CA GLY A 204 -19.31 1.72 16.41
C GLY A 204 -18.03 1.02 16.87
N VAL A 205 -16.85 1.55 16.50
CA VAL A 205 -15.56 1.03 16.93
C VAL A 205 -15.31 1.39 18.39
N ASP A 206 -14.78 0.44 19.16
CA ASP A 206 -14.30 0.68 20.52
C ASP A 206 -13.01 1.53 20.49
N PRO A 207 -13.05 2.82 20.83
CA PRO A 207 -11.89 3.70 20.74
C PRO A 207 -10.79 3.31 21.75
N THR A 208 -11.09 2.53 22.78
CA THR A 208 -10.08 2.08 23.76
C THR A 208 -9.13 1.03 23.19
N ARG A 209 -9.44 0.48 22.03
CA ARG A 209 -8.64 -0.51 21.30
C ARG A 209 -7.91 0.10 20.08
N LEU A 210 -7.99 1.42 19.91
CA LEU A 210 -7.23 2.12 18.89
C LEU A 210 -5.93 2.65 19.49
N PRO A 211 -4.79 2.61 18.73
CA PRO A 211 -3.51 3.12 19.22
C PRO A 211 -3.56 4.65 19.39
N PRO A 212 -2.77 5.24 20.31
CA PRO A 212 -2.61 6.68 20.37
C PRO A 212 -1.98 7.20 19.08
N LEU A 213 -2.52 8.32 18.57
CA LEU A 213 -2.00 8.98 17.36
C LEU A 213 -0.92 9.99 17.72
N LEU A 214 0.23 9.87 17.07
CA LEU A 214 1.34 10.82 17.14
C LEU A 214 1.28 11.80 15.95
N PRO A 215 1.93 12.97 16.04
CA PRO A 215 2.26 13.77 14.88
C PRO A 215 2.98 12.93 13.81
N MET A 216 2.67 13.14 12.52
CA MET A 216 3.20 12.31 11.42
C MET A 216 4.72 12.38 11.27
N ASP A 217 5.36 13.45 11.74
CA ASP A 217 6.80 13.69 11.72
C ASP A 217 7.50 13.34 13.06
N GLU A 218 6.74 12.84 14.05
CA GLU A 218 7.32 12.41 15.32
C GLU A 218 7.98 11.03 15.20
N PRO A 219 9.28 10.87 15.54
CA PRO A 219 9.90 9.56 15.60
C PRO A 219 9.23 8.67 16.64
N ILE A 220 9.12 7.37 16.35
CA ILE A 220 8.53 6.41 17.30
C ILE A 220 9.41 6.24 18.54
N GLY A 221 10.73 6.16 18.35
CA GLY A 221 11.68 6.06 19.46
C GLY A 221 12.99 5.40 19.07
N ALA A 222 13.85 5.12 20.05
CA ALA A 222 15.05 4.34 19.88
C ALA A 222 14.72 2.82 19.87
N LEU A 223 15.63 2.02 19.33
CA LEU A 223 15.50 0.56 19.38
C LEU A 223 15.54 0.07 20.83
N ARG A 224 14.74 -0.96 21.12
CA ARG A 224 14.91 -1.75 22.35
C ARG A 224 16.29 -2.41 22.35
N PRO A 225 17.04 -2.41 23.48
CA PRO A 225 18.41 -2.96 23.52
C PRO A 225 18.50 -4.40 22.99
N GLU A 226 17.58 -5.26 23.38
CA GLU A 226 17.55 -6.66 22.95
C GLU A 226 17.23 -6.80 21.43
N VAL A 227 16.49 -5.86 20.86
CA VAL A 227 16.21 -5.82 19.41
C VAL A 227 17.44 -5.30 18.66
N ALA A 228 18.07 -4.26 19.17
CA ALA A 228 19.31 -3.73 18.60
C ALA A 228 20.41 -4.81 18.53
N ASP A 229 20.58 -5.59 19.60
CA ASP A 229 21.50 -6.74 19.65
C ASP A 229 21.13 -7.81 18.61
N ALA A 230 19.84 -8.17 18.50
CA ALA A 230 19.36 -9.15 17.52
C ALA A 230 19.57 -8.69 16.08
N LEU A 231 19.40 -7.41 15.80
CA LEU A 231 19.59 -6.81 14.47
C LEU A 231 21.06 -6.48 14.15
N GLY A 232 21.95 -6.44 15.15
CA GLY A 232 23.34 -5.99 14.99
C GLY A 232 23.46 -4.50 14.70
N LEU A 233 22.63 -3.69 15.34
CA LEU A 233 22.53 -2.24 15.14
C LEU A 233 22.81 -1.47 16.43
N PRO A 234 23.20 -0.19 16.36
CA PRO A 234 23.27 0.69 17.52
C PRO A 234 21.91 0.85 18.20
N ALA A 235 21.85 0.73 19.54
CA ALA A 235 20.60 0.85 20.30
C ALA A 235 20.00 2.27 20.25
N GLU A 236 20.84 3.29 20.03
CA GLU A 236 20.43 4.67 19.83
C GLU A 236 19.88 4.99 18.44
N ALA A 237 19.89 4.04 17.50
CA ALA A 237 19.28 4.23 16.19
C ALA A 237 17.78 4.50 16.33
N VAL A 238 17.29 5.52 15.64
CA VAL A 238 15.92 6.01 15.76
C VAL A 238 15.03 5.32 14.76
N VAL A 239 13.92 4.77 15.23
CA VAL A 239 12.84 4.29 14.37
C VAL A 239 11.94 5.47 14.02
N VAL A 240 11.86 5.80 12.74
CA VAL A 240 10.97 6.86 12.24
C VAL A 240 9.53 6.37 12.11
N ALA A 241 8.59 7.29 11.95
CA ALA A 241 7.19 6.93 11.70
C ALA A 241 7.07 5.99 10.49
N GLY A 242 6.21 4.99 10.60
CA GLY A 242 5.93 4.07 9.49
C GLY A 242 5.14 4.74 8.38
N ILE A 243 5.21 4.18 7.18
CA ILE A 243 4.43 4.58 6.01
C ILE A 243 3.88 3.34 5.32
N ASN A 244 2.92 3.50 4.41
CA ASN A 244 2.48 2.39 3.57
C ASN A 244 3.31 2.31 2.26
N ASP A 245 3.23 1.17 1.57
CA ASP A 245 3.96 0.90 0.33
C ASP A 245 3.63 1.89 -0.80
N THR A 246 2.39 2.36 -0.91
CA THR A 246 1.98 3.40 -1.87
C THR A 246 2.67 4.73 -1.57
N GLN A 247 2.78 5.12 -0.29
CA GLN A 247 3.51 6.31 0.15
C GLN A 247 5.01 6.16 -0.10
N ALA A 248 5.58 4.97 0.17
CA ALA A 248 6.97 4.66 -0.13
C ALA A 248 7.26 4.79 -1.63
N GLY A 249 6.36 4.26 -2.48
CA GLY A 249 6.42 4.43 -3.93
C GLY A 249 6.37 5.88 -4.38
N ALA A 250 5.52 6.70 -3.74
CA ALA A 250 5.43 8.13 -4.04
C ALA A 250 6.73 8.89 -3.65
N ILE A 251 7.36 8.52 -2.53
CA ILE A 251 8.67 9.07 -2.15
C ILE A 251 9.74 8.63 -3.16
N ALA A 252 9.79 7.35 -3.50
CA ALA A 252 10.78 6.79 -4.43
C ALA A 252 10.71 7.40 -5.83
N THR A 253 9.51 7.81 -6.26
CA THR A 253 9.29 8.50 -7.54
C THR A 253 9.39 10.01 -7.46
N ASP A 254 9.63 10.57 -6.25
CA ASP A 254 9.67 12.01 -6.00
C ASP A 254 8.34 12.71 -6.41
N ALA A 255 7.21 12.02 -6.25
CA ALA A 255 5.88 12.49 -6.64
C ALA A 255 5.36 13.68 -5.82
N PHE A 256 6.08 14.06 -4.75
CA PHE A 256 5.79 15.25 -3.95
C PHE A 256 6.39 16.55 -4.54
N ARG A 257 7.14 16.44 -5.63
CA ARG A 257 7.67 17.58 -6.36
C ARG A 257 6.63 18.08 -7.39
N PRO A 258 6.34 19.40 -7.45
CA PRO A 258 5.38 19.94 -8.42
C PRO A 258 5.66 19.50 -9.85
N GLY A 259 4.62 19.13 -10.59
CA GLY A 259 4.67 18.68 -11.99
C GLY A 259 5.21 17.26 -12.17
N ARG A 260 5.40 16.48 -11.09
CA ARG A 260 5.94 15.12 -11.14
C ARG A 260 4.98 14.13 -10.48
N ALA A 261 4.68 13.06 -11.18
CA ALA A 261 3.87 11.96 -10.66
C ALA A 261 4.63 10.63 -10.70
N GLY A 262 4.26 9.72 -9.82
CA GLY A 262 4.76 8.36 -9.79
C GLY A 262 3.75 7.38 -10.39
N LEU A 263 4.25 6.33 -11.03
CA LEU A 263 3.43 5.24 -11.54
C LEU A 263 4.07 3.89 -11.17
N SER A 264 3.40 3.19 -10.26
CA SER A 264 3.74 1.81 -9.94
C SER A 264 3.04 0.85 -10.90
N ILE A 265 3.79 -0.05 -11.53
CA ILE A 265 3.27 -1.09 -12.43
C ILE A 265 3.75 -2.45 -11.94
N GLY A 266 2.93 -3.06 -11.09
CA GLY A 266 3.11 -4.44 -10.62
C GLY A 266 1.98 -5.33 -11.15
N THR A 267 1.46 -6.19 -10.30
CA THR A 267 0.20 -6.95 -10.59
C THR A 267 -0.95 -6.00 -10.89
N THR A 268 -1.11 -4.96 -10.08
CA THR A 268 -1.96 -3.79 -10.32
C THR A 268 -1.11 -2.59 -10.71
N SER A 269 -1.76 -1.48 -11.04
CA SER A 269 -1.08 -0.22 -11.30
C SER A 269 -1.74 0.92 -10.54
N VAL A 270 -0.89 1.79 -9.97
CA VAL A 270 -1.31 2.93 -9.15
C VAL A 270 -0.57 4.17 -9.61
N LEU A 271 -1.33 5.21 -9.97
CA LEU A 271 -0.81 6.55 -10.17
C LEU A 271 -0.80 7.29 -8.84
N VAL A 272 0.31 7.95 -8.52
CA VAL A 272 0.48 8.77 -7.32
C VAL A 272 0.97 10.17 -7.68
N ASP A 273 0.44 11.16 -6.98
CA ASP A 273 0.77 12.59 -7.08
C ASP A 273 0.58 13.23 -5.70
N ALA A 274 0.78 14.52 -5.55
CA ALA A 274 0.64 15.22 -4.27
C ALA A 274 -0.19 16.49 -4.40
N ILE A 275 -0.92 16.82 -3.34
CA ILE A 275 -1.75 18.02 -3.25
C ILE A 275 -1.69 18.62 -1.85
N ALA A 276 -1.91 19.94 -1.72
CA ALA A 276 -1.87 20.64 -0.44
C ALA A 276 -3.16 20.51 0.39
N THR A 277 -4.28 20.24 -0.26
CA THR A 277 -5.62 20.15 0.36
C THR A 277 -6.23 18.79 0.09
N LYS A 278 -7.14 18.36 0.96
CA LYS A 278 -7.92 17.13 0.73
C LYS A 278 -8.88 17.34 -0.45
N GLU A 279 -8.77 16.51 -1.47
CA GLU A 279 -9.66 16.49 -2.62
C GLU A 279 -10.09 15.05 -2.94
N VAL A 280 -11.29 14.90 -3.50
CA VAL A 280 -11.86 13.59 -3.86
C VAL A 280 -12.67 13.75 -5.14
N ASP A 281 -12.31 13.01 -6.18
CA ASP A 281 -13.11 12.83 -7.39
C ASP A 281 -13.70 11.41 -7.36
N LEU A 282 -14.95 11.32 -6.89
CA LEU A 282 -15.68 10.04 -6.80
C LEU A 282 -16.09 9.49 -8.15
N ASP A 283 -16.33 10.37 -9.12
CA ASP A 283 -16.79 9.96 -10.46
C ASP A 283 -15.68 9.21 -11.21
N HIS A 284 -14.43 9.54 -10.92
CA HIS A 284 -13.26 8.94 -11.57
C HIS A 284 -12.36 8.15 -10.60
N GLU A 285 -12.77 8.03 -9.32
CA GLU A 285 -12.01 7.30 -8.28
C GLU A 285 -10.55 7.78 -8.13
N VAL A 286 -10.34 9.10 -8.24
CA VAL A 286 -9.08 9.76 -7.91
C VAL A 286 -9.22 10.36 -6.52
N LEU A 287 -8.45 9.89 -5.58
CA LEU A 287 -8.62 10.19 -4.17
C LEU A 287 -7.36 10.79 -3.56
N SER A 288 -7.52 11.56 -2.49
CA SER A 288 -6.39 11.99 -1.67
C SER A 288 -6.50 11.43 -0.25
N CYS A 289 -5.35 11.05 0.30
CA CYS A 289 -5.20 10.61 1.69
C CYS A 289 -4.04 11.37 2.36
N PRO A 290 -3.93 11.34 3.70
CA PRO A 290 -2.76 11.88 4.37
C PRO A 290 -1.48 11.29 3.78
N GLY A 291 -0.57 12.15 3.34
CA GLY A 291 0.73 11.76 2.81
C GLY A 291 1.72 11.39 3.93
N PRO A 292 2.95 10.99 3.59
CA PRO A 292 4.00 10.72 4.57
C PRO A 292 4.58 12.00 5.19
N PHE A 293 4.23 13.17 4.65
CA PHE A 293 4.67 14.48 5.11
C PHE A 293 3.51 15.25 5.73
N ALA A 294 3.79 16.00 6.79
CA ALA A 294 2.76 16.71 7.56
C ALA A 294 2.07 17.88 6.82
N ASP A 295 2.55 18.25 5.63
CA ASP A 295 2.05 19.37 4.82
C ASP A 295 1.48 18.95 3.45
N ARG A 296 1.41 17.66 3.14
CA ARG A 296 0.98 17.15 1.84
C ARG A 296 0.04 15.96 1.98
N TYR A 297 -1.00 15.96 1.16
CA TYR A 297 -1.79 14.77 0.86
C TYR A 297 -1.16 14.01 -0.30
N LEU A 298 -1.25 12.70 -0.26
CA LEU A 298 -0.98 11.82 -1.38
C LEU A 298 -2.25 11.71 -2.22
N VAL A 299 -2.18 12.03 -3.50
CA VAL A 299 -3.20 11.68 -4.49
C VAL A 299 -2.89 10.29 -5.02
N PHE A 300 -3.88 9.45 -5.13
CA PHE A 300 -3.74 8.11 -5.70
C PHE A 300 -4.96 7.70 -6.52
N ALA A 301 -4.72 6.93 -7.57
CA ALA A 301 -5.74 6.32 -8.39
C ALA A 301 -5.30 4.91 -8.78
N GLU A 302 -6.07 3.89 -8.42
CA GLU A 302 -5.80 2.51 -8.77
C GLU A 302 -6.48 2.16 -10.09
N ASN A 303 -5.66 1.81 -11.10
CA ASN A 303 -6.14 1.54 -12.46
C ASN A 303 -6.50 0.06 -12.70
N GLY A 304 -6.42 -0.78 -11.68
CA GLY A 304 -6.66 -2.22 -11.78
C GLY A 304 -5.43 -2.98 -12.26
N LEU A 305 -5.60 -3.90 -13.21
CA LEU A 305 -4.52 -4.79 -13.65
C LEU A 305 -3.44 -4.03 -14.44
N GLY A 306 -2.20 -4.05 -13.93
CA GLY A 306 -1.00 -3.48 -14.56
C GLY A 306 -0.25 -4.49 -15.44
N GLY A 307 0.76 -5.15 -14.88
CA GLY A 307 1.57 -6.16 -15.59
C GLY A 307 0.88 -7.51 -15.79
N LYS A 308 -0.12 -7.84 -15.00
CA LYS A 308 -0.80 -9.14 -15.03
C LYS A 308 -1.46 -9.51 -16.36
N PRO A 309 -2.09 -8.58 -17.13
CA PRO A 309 -2.57 -8.89 -18.47
C PRO A 309 -1.47 -9.32 -19.42
N LEU A 310 -0.31 -8.69 -19.36
CA LEU A 310 0.83 -9.04 -20.19
C LEU A 310 1.36 -10.44 -19.84
N GLU A 311 1.58 -10.72 -18.56
CA GLU A 311 1.95 -12.05 -18.07
C GLU A 311 0.95 -13.11 -18.57
N HIS A 312 -0.35 -12.86 -18.39
CA HIS A 312 -1.40 -13.77 -18.85
C HIS A 312 -1.35 -14.04 -20.36
N VAL A 313 -1.12 -13.00 -21.16
CA VAL A 313 -1.02 -13.12 -22.61
C VAL A 313 0.22 -13.90 -23.02
N LEU A 314 1.37 -13.61 -22.42
CA LEU A 314 2.63 -14.31 -22.70
C LEU A 314 2.52 -15.82 -22.38
N ASP A 315 1.93 -16.16 -21.24
CA ASP A 315 1.85 -17.55 -20.77
C ASP A 315 0.71 -18.35 -21.41
N ASN A 316 -0.48 -17.75 -21.56
CA ASN A 316 -1.69 -18.48 -21.87
C ASN A 316 -2.26 -18.23 -23.27
N VAL A 317 -1.84 -17.16 -23.95
CA VAL A 317 -2.37 -16.82 -25.29
C VAL A 317 -1.31 -17.04 -26.38
N VAL A 318 -0.10 -16.49 -26.19
CA VAL A 318 0.96 -16.60 -27.20
C VAL A 318 1.99 -17.68 -26.88
N HIS A 319 2.07 -18.15 -25.65
CA HIS A 319 2.96 -19.22 -25.17
C HIS A 319 4.44 -18.97 -25.50
N THR A 320 4.92 -17.76 -25.19
CA THR A 320 6.34 -17.37 -25.41
C THR A 320 7.21 -17.57 -24.17
N GLY A 321 6.62 -17.85 -23.01
CA GLY A 321 7.36 -18.21 -21.79
C GLY A 321 8.14 -17.05 -21.14
N GLY A 322 7.47 -15.92 -20.89
CA GLY A 322 8.05 -14.83 -20.08
C GLY A 322 8.41 -13.57 -20.85
N PHE A 323 9.09 -12.64 -20.15
CA PHE A 323 9.36 -11.28 -20.62
C PHE A 323 10.65 -11.17 -21.49
N ASP A 324 11.48 -12.21 -21.58
CA ASP A 324 12.82 -12.16 -22.17
C ASP A 324 12.84 -11.72 -23.65
N THR A 325 11.74 -11.95 -24.37
CA THR A 325 11.64 -11.58 -25.80
C THR A 325 10.85 -10.29 -26.04
N LEU A 326 10.43 -9.60 -24.98
CA LEU A 326 9.53 -8.45 -25.09
C LEU A 326 10.16 -7.30 -25.89
N ASP A 327 11.42 -6.96 -25.61
CA ASP A 327 12.12 -5.88 -26.30
C ASP A 327 12.23 -6.16 -27.79
N GLU A 328 12.55 -7.40 -28.17
CA GLU A 328 12.62 -7.80 -29.58
C GLU A 328 11.27 -7.68 -30.29
N VAL A 329 10.17 -8.00 -29.61
CA VAL A 329 8.81 -7.85 -30.16
C VAL A 329 8.48 -6.37 -30.35
N LEU A 330 8.79 -5.53 -29.35
CA LEU A 330 8.55 -4.09 -29.40
C LEU A 330 9.37 -3.38 -30.48
N GLU A 331 10.55 -3.90 -30.83
CA GLU A 331 11.35 -3.40 -31.96
C GLU A 331 10.80 -3.82 -33.33
N ARG A 332 10.29 -5.06 -33.47
CA ARG A 332 9.79 -5.59 -34.74
C ARG A 332 8.40 -5.09 -35.13
N VAL A 333 7.51 -4.91 -34.15
CA VAL A 333 6.13 -4.47 -34.40
C VAL A 333 6.06 -2.96 -34.22
N PRO A 334 5.61 -2.18 -35.21
CA PRO A 334 5.51 -0.73 -35.08
C PRO A 334 4.45 -0.33 -34.05
N ALA A 335 4.59 0.87 -33.49
CA ALA A 335 3.59 1.48 -32.61
C ALA A 335 2.21 1.47 -33.27
N GLY A 336 1.17 1.20 -32.46
CA GLY A 336 -0.19 0.99 -32.93
C GLY A 336 -0.48 -0.46 -33.33
N SER A 337 0.46 -1.42 -33.11
CA SER A 337 0.28 -2.87 -33.28
C SER A 337 -0.41 -3.25 -34.59
N ARG A 338 -0.13 -2.50 -35.68
CA ARG A 338 -0.78 -2.61 -36.99
C ARG A 338 -2.30 -2.51 -36.94
N GLY A 339 -2.83 -1.74 -35.94
CA GLY A 339 -4.25 -1.49 -35.76
C GLY A 339 -4.94 -2.43 -34.78
N VAL A 340 -4.24 -3.43 -34.22
CA VAL A 340 -4.79 -4.27 -33.16
C VAL A 340 -4.83 -3.47 -31.85
N LEU A 341 -5.95 -3.49 -31.16
CA LEU A 341 -6.16 -2.86 -29.86
C LEU A 341 -6.39 -3.94 -28.81
N PHE A 342 -5.85 -3.74 -27.61
CA PHE A 342 -6.13 -4.56 -26.45
C PHE A 342 -6.86 -3.75 -25.37
N LEU A 343 -7.92 -4.33 -24.84
CA LEU A 343 -8.70 -3.79 -23.73
C LEU A 343 -8.27 -4.56 -22.46
N PRO A 344 -7.57 -3.93 -21.49
CA PRO A 344 -6.90 -4.65 -20.40
C PRO A 344 -7.84 -5.12 -19.27
N TRP A 345 -9.13 -4.91 -19.38
CA TRP A 345 -10.13 -5.13 -18.34
C TRP A 345 -10.48 -6.61 -18.12
N LEU A 346 -9.48 -7.48 -17.98
CA LEU A 346 -9.68 -8.94 -17.86
C LEU A 346 -10.38 -9.36 -16.56
N ARG A 347 -10.39 -8.48 -15.55
CA ARG A 347 -11.05 -8.68 -14.25
C ARG A 347 -11.92 -7.48 -13.83
N GLY A 348 -12.48 -6.78 -14.78
CA GLY A 348 -13.17 -5.51 -14.56
C GLY A 348 -12.26 -4.32 -14.77
N SER A 349 -12.82 -3.12 -14.69
CA SER A 349 -12.15 -1.83 -14.72
C SER A 349 -12.23 -1.18 -13.35
N MET A 350 -11.23 -0.37 -13.00
CA MET A 350 -11.19 0.53 -11.83
C MET A 350 -11.07 1.98 -12.32
N ALA A 351 -10.43 2.87 -11.57
CA ALA A 351 -10.25 4.25 -12.00
C ALA A 351 -9.73 4.35 -13.45
N PRO A 352 -10.19 5.30 -14.26
CA PRO A 352 -11.18 6.33 -13.96
C PRO A 352 -12.64 5.94 -14.27
N ALA A 353 -12.95 4.68 -14.56
CA ALA A 353 -14.30 4.19 -14.83
C ALA A 353 -14.48 2.79 -14.25
N ASN A 354 -15.03 2.74 -13.03
CA ASN A 354 -15.22 1.48 -12.31
C ASN A 354 -16.39 0.66 -12.88
N ASP A 355 -16.08 -0.53 -13.36
CA ASP A 355 -17.07 -1.52 -13.77
C ASP A 355 -16.53 -2.94 -13.56
N THR A 356 -16.95 -3.59 -12.49
CA THR A 356 -16.54 -4.95 -12.14
C THR A 356 -17.04 -6.02 -13.11
N ALA A 357 -18.08 -5.71 -13.90
CA ALA A 357 -18.63 -6.61 -14.91
C ALA A 357 -17.94 -6.49 -16.28
N MET A 358 -17.19 -5.41 -16.51
CA MET A 358 -16.45 -5.19 -17.76
C MET A 358 -15.45 -6.32 -18.02
N ARG A 359 -15.30 -6.70 -19.30
CA ARG A 359 -14.29 -7.67 -19.74
C ARG A 359 -13.55 -7.15 -20.95
N GLY A 360 -12.25 -7.47 -20.97
CA GLY A 360 -11.33 -7.06 -22.02
C GLY A 360 -11.15 -8.10 -23.11
N GLY A 361 -10.24 -7.79 -24.03
CA GLY A 361 -9.87 -8.64 -25.15
C GLY A 361 -9.25 -7.84 -26.29
N TYR A 362 -9.08 -8.50 -27.44
CA TYR A 362 -8.51 -7.87 -28.63
C TYR A 362 -9.62 -7.40 -29.58
N VAL A 363 -9.40 -6.24 -30.18
CA VAL A 363 -10.28 -5.62 -31.18
C VAL A 363 -9.50 -5.40 -32.47
N ASN A 364 -10.18 -5.49 -33.63
CA ASN A 364 -9.63 -5.25 -34.96
C ASN A 364 -8.53 -6.27 -35.37
N MET A 365 -8.66 -7.54 -34.95
CA MET A 365 -7.83 -8.63 -35.43
C MET A 365 -8.18 -8.98 -36.90
N SER A 366 -7.14 -9.34 -37.66
CA SER A 366 -7.28 -9.88 -39.02
C SER A 366 -6.61 -11.26 -39.14
N LEU A 367 -6.70 -11.90 -40.29
CA LEU A 367 -5.98 -13.15 -40.57
C LEU A 367 -4.45 -12.95 -40.60
N GLU A 368 -3.98 -11.72 -40.68
CA GLU A 368 -2.56 -11.34 -40.72
C GLU A 368 -2.03 -10.99 -39.31
N THR A 369 -2.91 -10.92 -38.30
CA THR A 369 -2.51 -10.66 -36.92
C THR A 369 -1.75 -11.84 -36.35
N GLY A 370 -0.50 -11.64 -36.03
CA GLY A 370 0.38 -12.64 -35.42
C GLY A 370 0.52 -12.45 -33.89
N ARG A 371 1.34 -13.32 -33.28
CA ARG A 371 1.61 -13.30 -31.84
C ARG A 371 2.25 -11.98 -31.38
N ASP A 372 3.18 -11.48 -32.19
CA ASP A 372 3.94 -10.27 -31.86
C ASP A 372 3.03 -9.03 -31.80
N GLU A 373 2.05 -8.93 -32.73
CA GLU A 373 1.03 -7.88 -32.69
C GLU A 373 0.16 -7.97 -31.43
N LEU A 374 -0.19 -9.18 -30.98
CA LEU A 374 -0.96 -9.37 -29.74
C LEU A 374 -0.16 -8.92 -28.51
N VAL A 375 1.12 -9.30 -28.41
CA VAL A 375 1.99 -8.88 -27.30
C VAL A 375 2.14 -7.36 -27.27
N ARG A 376 2.47 -6.74 -28.40
CA ARG A 376 2.58 -5.29 -28.48
C ARG A 376 1.28 -4.57 -28.16
N ALA A 377 0.15 -5.02 -28.71
CA ALA A 377 -1.17 -4.46 -28.41
C ALA A 377 -1.47 -4.54 -26.91
N THR A 378 -1.05 -5.62 -26.23
CA THR A 378 -1.24 -5.75 -24.78
C THR A 378 -0.46 -4.68 -24.02
N CYS A 379 0.80 -4.47 -24.34
CA CYS A 379 1.62 -3.40 -23.73
C CYS A 379 0.99 -2.01 -23.97
N GLU A 380 0.57 -1.74 -25.20
CA GLU A 380 -0.06 -0.47 -25.56
C GLU A 380 -1.43 -0.28 -24.89
N GLY A 381 -2.23 -1.35 -24.78
CA GLY A 381 -3.52 -1.30 -24.09
C GLY A 381 -3.40 -0.97 -22.60
N VAL A 382 -2.43 -1.56 -21.91
CA VAL A 382 -2.11 -1.22 -20.52
C VAL A 382 -1.64 0.23 -20.42
N ALA A 383 -0.72 0.65 -21.30
CA ALA A 383 -0.21 2.03 -21.30
C ALA A 383 -1.31 3.07 -21.58
N HIS A 384 -2.23 2.78 -22.51
CA HIS A 384 -3.36 3.68 -22.79
C HIS A 384 -4.37 3.75 -21.64
N ASN A 385 -4.60 2.64 -20.94
CA ASN A 385 -5.46 2.62 -19.75
C ASN A 385 -4.86 3.47 -18.62
N LEU A 386 -3.53 3.42 -18.43
CA LEU A 386 -2.82 4.27 -17.48
C LEU A 386 -2.84 5.74 -17.91
N ALA A 387 -2.63 6.03 -19.19
CA ALA A 387 -2.69 7.38 -19.71
C ALA A 387 -4.09 8.03 -19.56
N TRP A 388 -5.14 7.20 -19.45
CA TRP A 388 -6.50 7.68 -19.23
C TRP A 388 -6.68 8.28 -17.82
N LEU A 389 -5.86 7.90 -16.83
CA LEU A 389 -5.87 8.49 -15.49
C LEU A 389 -5.32 9.91 -15.46
N LEU A 390 -4.33 10.24 -16.29
CA LEU A 390 -3.59 11.50 -16.20
C LEU A 390 -4.46 12.74 -16.20
N PRO A 391 -5.45 12.92 -17.12
CA PRO A 391 -6.30 14.11 -17.13
C PRO A 391 -7.13 14.28 -15.85
N HIS A 392 -7.50 13.16 -15.19
CA HIS A 392 -8.29 13.19 -13.97
C HIS A 392 -7.43 13.54 -12.75
N ALA A 393 -6.20 13.05 -12.69
CA ALA A 393 -5.23 13.44 -11.67
C ALA A 393 -4.85 14.92 -11.82
N GLU A 394 -4.55 15.39 -13.04
CA GLU A 394 -4.28 16.81 -13.33
C GLU A 394 -5.49 17.72 -12.99
N ALA A 395 -6.71 17.26 -13.23
CA ALA A 395 -7.91 18.01 -12.88
C ALA A 395 -8.11 18.12 -11.37
N LEU A 396 -7.81 17.04 -10.62
CA LEU A 396 -7.91 17.02 -9.16
C LEU A 396 -6.84 17.92 -8.51
N THR A 397 -5.57 17.80 -8.95
CA THR A 397 -4.45 18.58 -8.39
C THR A 397 -4.42 20.03 -8.87
N GLY A 398 -5.04 20.32 -10.02
CA GLY A 398 -4.95 21.61 -10.69
C GLY A 398 -3.57 21.87 -11.31
N GLU A 399 -2.69 20.90 -11.33
CA GLU A 399 -1.33 20.97 -11.87
C GLU A 399 -1.17 20.01 -13.05
N ARG A 400 -0.32 20.38 -14.00
CA ARG A 400 0.03 19.51 -15.13
C ARG A 400 1.15 18.58 -14.74
N ILE A 401 1.02 17.29 -15.08
CA ILE A 401 2.09 16.29 -14.92
C ILE A 401 3.07 16.44 -16.11
N GLU A 402 4.27 16.95 -15.83
CA GLU A 402 5.34 17.16 -16.81
C GLU A 402 6.32 15.98 -16.85
N GLU A 403 6.46 15.27 -15.74
CA GLU A 403 7.36 14.13 -15.58
C GLU A 403 6.63 12.97 -14.89
N LEU A 404 6.71 11.79 -15.50
CA LEU A 404 6.13 10.55 -14.95
C LEU A 404 7.27 9.55 -14.67
N VAL A 405 7.42 9.16 -13.41
CA VAL A 405 8.47 8.22 -12.98
C VAL A 405 7.87 6.85 -12.71
N PHE A 406 8.47 5.83 -13.30
CA PHE A 406 7.99 4.45 -13.21
C PHE A 406 8.77 3.67 -12.16
N ILE A 407 8.03 2.85 -11.37
CA ILE A 407 8.56 1.83 -10.47
C ILE A 407 7.74 0.54 -10.62
N GLY A 408 8.33 -0.62 -10.23
CA GLY A 408 7.67 -1.92 -10.24
C GLY A 408 8.55 -3.06 -10.69
#